data_d0cfc87c291f7fc580d6dee3303bb192
#
_entry.id   d0cfc87c291f7fc580d6dee3303bb192
#
_cell.length_a   1.000
_cell.length_b   1.000
_cell.length_c   1.000
_cell.angle_alpha   90.00
_cell.angle_beta   90.00
_cell.angle_gamma   90.00
#
_symmetry.space_group_name_H-M   'P 1'
#
loop_
_entity.id
_entity.type
_entity.pdbx_description
1 polymer ?
#
loop_
_entity_poly.entity_id
_entity_poly.type
_entity_poly.pdbx_seq_one_letter_code
_entity_poly.pdbx_strand_id
1 'polypeptide(L)'
;MQHERYVGYEIKALSNLLRRRLWGPADHPQSMLTEIEGVLIGYLCHSQGREIYQKDLERALCIRSSTASRLLKRLEDEGLVQRSMGVRDARMKRITPTLRAQALNQEAERRIAATEATLTRGISQDEIDQFLAIAEKLKQNLI
;
A
#
# COMPACT_ATOMS: atom_id res chain seq x y z
N MET A 1 -31.45 -16.23 -13.84
CA MET A 1 -31.15 -14.84 -13.40
C MET A 1 -29.69 -14.57 -13.64
N GLN A 2 -29.40 -13.69 -14.58
CA GLN A 2 -28.04 -13.14 -14.65
C GLN A 2 -27.90 -12.20 -13.45
N HIS A 3 -27.07 -12.58 -12.50
CA HIS A 3 -26.66 -11.65 -11.47
C HIS A 3 -25.87 -10.53 -12.18
N GLU A 4 -26.41 -9.34 -12.17
CA GLU A 4 -25.65 -8.17 -12.63
C GLU A 4 -24.37 -8.12 -11.81
N ARG A 5 -23.24 -8.20 -12.52
CA ARG A 5 -21.92 -8.13 -11.88
C ARG A 5 -21.56 -6.66 -11.67
N TYR A 6 -21.56 -6.23 -10.43
CA TYR A 6 -21.15 -4.88 -10.08
C TYR A 6 -19.63 -4.79 -9.94
N VAL A 7 -19.04 -3.76 -10.51
CA VAL A 7 -17.60 -3.49 -10.44
C VAL A 7 -17.12 -3.44 -8.99
N GLY A 8 -17.88 -2.78 -8.11
CA GLY A 8 -17.54 -2.69 -6.68
C GLY A 8 -17.46 -4.04 -5.99
N TYR A 9 -18.33 -4.98 -6.33
CA TYR A 9 -18.27 -6.34 -5.76
C TYR A 9 -17.05 -7.10 -6.24
N GLU A 10 -16.66 -6.97 -7.50
CA GLU A 10 -15.45 -7.60 -8.03
C GLU A 10 -14.20 -7.03 -7.38
N ILE A 11 -14.14 -5.71 -7.21
CA ILE A 11 -13.04 -5.05 -6.50
C ILE A 11 -12.92 -5.60 -5.06
N LYS A 12 -14.06 -5.72 -4.36
CA LYS A 12 -14.06 -6.23 -2.98
C LYS A 12 -13.63 -7.68 -2.91
N ALA A 13 -14.11 -8.52 -3.82
CA ALA A 13 -13.76 -9.93 -3.89
C ALA A 13 -12.27 -10.12 -4.16
N LEU A 14 -11.73 -9.40 -5.15
CA LEU A 14 -10.29 -9.40 -5.46
C LEU A 14 -9.46 -8.93 -4.27
N SER A 15 -9.88 -7.86 -3.61
CA SER A 15 -9.20 -7.35 -2.42
C SER A 15 -9.13 -8.40 -1.31
N ASN A 16 -10.23 -9.12 -1.07
CA ASN A 16 -10.27 -10.17 -0.06
C ASN A 16 -9.35 -11.35 -0.40
N LEU A 17 -9.32 -11.75 -1.67
CA LEU A 17 -8.43 -12.83 -2.14
C LEU A 17 -6.96 -12.46 -2.02
N LEU A 18 -6.60 -11.24 -2.43
CA LEU A 18 -5.25 -10.72 -2.31
C LEU A 18 -4.80 -10.65 -0.85
N ARG A 19 -5.66 -10.15 0.03
CA ARG A 19 -5.35 -10.06 1.44
C ARG A 19 -5.06 -11.44 2.05
N ARG A 20 -5.88 -12.44 1.74
CA ARG A 20 -5.63 -13.81 2.21
C ARG A 20 -4.30 -14.36 1.72
N ARG A 21 -3.93 -14.05 0.49
CA ARG A 21 -2.68 -14.52 -0.11
C ARG A 21 -1.46 -13.85 0.49
N LEU A 22 -1.53 -12.53 0.69
CA LEU A 22 -0.40 -11.73 1.16
C LEU A 22 -0.20 -11.83 2.68
N TRP A 23 -1.30 -11.84 3.43
CA TRP A 23 -1.24 -11.76 4.89
C TRP A 23 -1.58 -13.08 5.58
N GLY A 24 -2.06 -14.06 4.83
CA GLY A 24 -2.49 -15.36 5.35
C GLY A 24 -3.77 -15.27 6.18
N PRO A 25 -4.16 -16.37 6.84
CA PRO A 25 -5.29 -16.34 7.76
C PRO A 25 -4.99 -15.42 8.94
N ALA A 26 -6.03 -14.77 9.47
CA ALA A 26 -5.96 -13.79 10.55
C ALA A 26 -5.23 -14.28 11.83
N ASP A 27 -5.04 -15.60 11.93
CA ASP A 27 -4.43 -16.27 13.08
C ASP A 27 -2.90 -16.40 12.96
N HIS A 28 -2.26 -15.80 11.95
CA HIS A 28 -0.80 -15.84 11.84
C HIS A 28 -0.17 -14.78 12.75
N PRO A 29 0.43 -15.19 13.88
CA PRO A 29 0.97 -14.23 14.86
C PRO A 29 2.27 -13.54 14.42
N GLN A 30 2.69 -13.71 13.18
CA GLN A 30 4.00 -13.25 12.73
C GLN A 30 3.99 -11.88 12.04
N SER A 31 2.83 -11.30 11.80
CA SER A 31 2.78 -9.95 11.24
C SER A 31 2.60 -8.94 12.37
N MET A 32 3.69 -8.29 12.77
CA MET A 32 3.66 -7.16 13.70
C MET A 32 2.96 -5.94 13.10
N LEU A 33 2.68 -5.98 11.80
CA LEU A 33 2.08 -4.89 11.04
C LEU A 33 0.68 -5.26 10.57
N THR A 34 -0.23 -4.30 10.62
CA THR A 34 -1.50 -4.42 9.92
C THR A 34 -1.29 -4.34 8.41
N GLU A 35 -2.29 -4.75 7.63
CA GLU A 35 -2.24 -4.69 6.17
C GLU A 35 -1.86 -3.28 5.66
N ILE A 36 -2.57 -2.25 6.15
CA ILE A 36 -2.33 -0.87 5.70
C ILE A 36 -0.95 -0.35 6.13
N GLU A 37 -0.47 -0.74 7.30
CA GLU A 37 0.87 -0.38 7.74
C GLU A 37 1.94 -1.02 6.85
N GLY A 38 1.76 -2.27 6.48
CA GLY A 38 2.64 -2.97 5.54
C GLY A 38 2.67 -2.30 4.17
N VAL A 39 1.51 -1.90 3.65
CA VAL A 39 1.41 -1.18 2.38
C VAL A 39 2.11 0.18 2.46
N LEU A 40 1.93 0.91 3.56
CA LEU A 40 2.58 2.20 3.78
C LEU A 40 4.11 2.07 3.82
N ILE A 41 4.62 1.11 4.57
CA ILE A 41 6.06 0.82 4.64
C ILE A 41 6.60 0.45 3.26
N GLY A 42 5.89 -0.41 2.52
CA GLY A 42 6.25 -0.78 1.15
C GLY A 42 6.36 0.43 0.23
N TYR A 43 5.39 1.33 0.30
CA TYR A 43 5.41 2.56 -0.49
C TYR A 43 6.64 3.42 -0.16
N LEU A 44 6.95 3.61 1.12
CA LEU A 44 8.11 4.37 1.55
C LEU A 44 9.42 3.73 1.06
N CYS A 45 9.54 2.42 1.17
CA CYS A 45 10.74 1.70 0.74
C CYS A 45 10.94 1.76 -0.77
N HIS A 46 9.86 1.70 -1.56
CA HIS A 46 9.93 1.83 -3.02
C HIS A 46 10.14 3.27 -3.51
N SER A 47 9.95 4.24 -2.64
CA SER A 47 10.06 5.66 -2.97
C SER A 47 11.38 6.27 -2.55
N GLN A 48 12.39 5.47 -2.25
CA GLN A 48 13.72 5.96 -1.88
C GLN A 48 14.31 6.82 -3.00
N GLY A 49 14.93 7.92 -2.62
CA GLY A 49 15.44 8.92 -3.55
C GLY A 49 14.48 10.08 -3.81
N ARG A 50 13.22 9.98 -3.35
CA ARG A 50 12.24 11.08 -3.38
C ARG A 50 11.89 11.50 -1.96
N GLU A 51 11.62 12.78 -1.77
CA GLU A 51 11.06 13.26 -0.51
C GLU A 51 9.59 12.90 -0.45
N ILE A 52 9.20 12.14 0.59
CA ILE A 52 7.82 11.73 0.81
C ILE A 52 7.27 12.46 2.03
N TYR A 53 6.12 13.05 1.84
CA TYR A 53 5.35 13.75 2.87
C TYR A 53 4.03 13.04 3.13
N GLN A 54 3.36 13.37 4.21
CA GLN A 54 2.08 12.76 4.56
C GLN A 54 1.04 12.85 3.43
N LYS A 55 0.97 14.00 2.74
CA LYS A 55 0.04 14.18 1.62
C LYS A 55 0.28 13.21 0.47
N ASP A 56 1.55 12.85 0.23
CA ASP A 56 1.88 11.86 -0.80
C ASP A 56 1.32 10.49 -0.45
N LEU A 57 1.42 10.11 0.82
CA LEU A 57 0.85 8.86 1.33
C LEU A 57 -0.67 8.86 1.26
N GLU A 58 -1.30 9.96 1.64
CA GLU A 58 -2.76 10.11 1.56
C GLU A 58 -3.27 9.89 0.13
N ARG A 59 -2.58 10.46 -0.85
CA ARG A 59 -2.93 10.31 -2.27
C ARG A 59 -2.67 8.91 -2.79
N ALA A 60 -1.48 8.39 -2.52
CA ALA A 60 -1.06 7.08 -3.05
C ALA A 60 -1.91 5.94 -2.50
N LEU A 61 -2.26 6.01 -1.22
CA LEU A 61 -3.02 4.96 -0.53
C LEU A 61 -4.53 5.24 -0.49
N CYS A 62 -4.96 6.40 -0.99
CA CYS A 62 -6.36 6.84 -0.95
C CYS A 62 -6.94 6.79 0.47
N ILE A 63 -6.20 7.30 1.44
CA ILE A 63 -6.60 7.37 2.85
C ILE A 63 -6.80 8.81 3.30
N ARG A 64 -7.59 8.98 4.34
CA ARG A 64 -7.85 10.30 4.92
C ARG A 64 -6.66 10.79 5.74
N SER A 65 -6.54 12.10 5.87
CA SER A 65 -5.49 12.76 6.66
C SER A 65 -5.43 12.25 8.10
N SER A 66 -6.58 12.07 8.74
CA SER A 66 -6.68 11.54 10.10
C SER A 66 -6.15 10.12 10.22
N THR A 67 -6.42 9.28 9.24
CA THR A 67 -5.90 7.91 9.17
C THR A 67 -4.39 7.91 8.98
N ALA A 68 -3.89 8.71 8.05
CA ALA A 68 -2.46 8.83 7.79
C ALA A 68 -1.70 9.32 9.03
N SER A 69 -2.21 10.36 9.70
CA SER A 69 -1.60 10.88 10.93
C SER A 69 -1.49 9.82 12.03
N ARG A 70 -2.55 9.07 12.24
CA ARG A 70 -2.60 8.01 13.26
C ARG A 70 -1.62 6.88 12.93
N LEU A 71 -1.60 6.43 11.70
CA LEU A 71 -0.70 5.37 11.24
C LEU A 71 0.76 5.79 11.37
N LEU A 72 1.09 7.00 10.93
CA LEU A 72 2.45 7.51 11.00
C LEU A 72 2.95 7.67 12.44
N LYS A 73 2.10 8.16 13.33
CA LYS A 73 2.45 8.26 14.74
C LYS A 73 2.76 6.89 15.35
N ARG A 74 1.92 5.90 15.07
CA ARG A 74 2.13 4.54 15.53
C ARG A 74 3.43 3.95 15.00
N LEU A 75 3.69 4.10 13.70
CA LEU A 75 4.90 3.59 13.06
C LEU A 75 6.16 4.30 13.57
N GLU A 76 6.07 5.60 13.85
CA GLU A 76 7.16 6.36 14.46
C GLU A 76 7.44 5.86 15.88
N ASP A 77 6.41 5.64 16.69
CA ASP A 77 6.53 5.12 18.05
C ASP A 77 7.15 3.72 18.08
N GLU A 78 6.89 2.91 17.06
CA GLU A 78 7.49 1.57 16.92
C GLU A 78 8.87 1.57 16.27
N GLY A 79 9.41 2.72 15.91
CA GLY A 79 10.73 2.84 15.30
C GLY A 79 10.80 2.36 13.85
N LEU A 80 9.70 2.45 13.12
CA LEU A 80 9.61 2.00 11.72
C LEU A 80 9.67 3.15 10.72
N VAL A 81 9.29 4.36 11.12
CA VAL A 81 9.44 5.56 10.33
C VAL A 81 10.10 6.66 11.14
N GLN A 82 10.76 7.56 10.44
CA GLN A 82 11.30 8.79 11.00
C GLN A 82 10.69 9.99 10.28
N ARG A 83 10.42 11.04 11.06
CA ARG A 83 10.00 12.32 10.52
C ARG A 83 11.12 13.33 10.73
N SER A 84 11.51 13.99 9.65
CA SER A 84 12.54 15.03 9.66
C SER A 84 12.03 16.29 8.99
N MET A 85 12.71 17.43 9.18
CA MET A 85 12.35 18.65 8.49
C MET A 85 12.51 18.50 7.00
N GLY A 86 11.50 18.92 6.23
CA GLY A 86 11.55 18.93 4.78
C GLY A 86 12.54 19.99 4.26
N VAL A 87 13.17 19.69 3.13
CA VAL A 87 14.12 20.61 2.50
C VAL A 87 13.43 21.82 1.89
N ARG A 88 12.20 21.64 1.37
CA ARG A 88 11.43 22.70 0.69
C ARG A 88 10.62 23.57 1.65
N ASP A 89 10.06 22.98 2.71
CA ASP A 89 9.26 23.67 3.72
C ASP A 89 9.49 22.99 5.07
N ALA A 90 10.05 23.76 6.03
CA ALA A 90 10.32 23.27 7.37
C ALA A 90 9.05 22.89 8.16
N ARG A 91 7.87 23.34 7.72
CA ARG A 91 6.57 22.95 8.31
C ARG A 91 6.12 21.56 7.88
N MET A 92 6.62 21.08 6.73
CA MET A 92 6.30 19.76 6.18
C MET A 92 7.40 18.79 6.59
N LYS A 93 7.01 17.76 7.33
CA LYS A 93 7.96 16.74 7.77
C LYS A 93 8.10 15.67 6.72
N ARG A 94 9.33 15.45 6.29
CA ARG A 94 9.72 14.35 5.43
C ARG A 94 9.62 13.05 6.20
N ILE A 95 9.05 12.03 5.57
CA ILE A 95 8.85 10.71 6.15
C ILE A 95 9.79 9.72 5.48
N THR A 96 10.59 9.01 6.27
CA THR A 96 11.54 8.02 5.77
C THR A 96 11.38 6.71 6.54
N PRO A 97 11.54 5.54 5.86
CA PRO A 97 11.56 4.27 6.54
C PRO A 97 12.89 4.09 7.27
N THR A 98 12.86 3.49 8.45
CA THR A 98 14.06 3.10 9.19
C THR A 98 14.69 1.84 8.58
N LEU A 99 15.93 1.51 8.98
CA LEU A 99 16.57 0.25 8.57
C LEU A 99 15.75 -0.97 9.00
N ARG A 100 15.13 -0.90 10.17
CA ARG A 100 14.25 -1.95 10.66
C ARG A 100 13.04 -2.15 9.75
N ALA A 101 12.43 -1.07 9.30
CA ALA A 101 11.30 -1.11 8.35
C ALA A 101 11.74 -1.70 7.00
N GLN A 102 12.91 -1.31 6.52
CA GLN A 102 13.45 -1.84 5.27
C GLN A 102 13.70 -3.35 5.34
N ALA A 103 14.21 -3.85 6.48
CA ALA A 103 14.40 -5.27 6.69
C ALA A 103 13.09 -6.05 6.69
N LEU A 104 12.06 -5.53 7.38
CA LEU A 104 10.72 -6.12 7.37
C LEU A 104 10.12 -6.13 5.96
N ASN A 105 10.32 -5.05 5.21
CA ASN A 105 9.82 -4.95 3.84
C ASN A 105 10.49 -5.95 2.89
N GLN A 106 11.78 -6.22 3.06
CA GLN A 106 12.49 -7.20 2.23
C GLN A 106 11.87 -8.60 2.31
N GLU A 107 11.46 -9.02 3.50
CA GLU A 107 10.76 -10.30 3.67
C GLU A 107 9.39 -10.29 2.98
N ALA A 108 8.67 -9.16 3.06
CA ALA A 108 7.37 -9.02 2.43
C ALA A 108 7.46 -8.97 0.90
N GLU A 109 8.50 -8.37 0.35
CA GLU A 109 8.68 -8.20 -1.11
C GLU A 109 8.68 -9.52 -1.88
N ARG A 110 9.27 -10.57 -1.33
CA ARG A 110 9.26 -11.89 -1.96
C ARG A 110 7.85 -12.43 -2.11
N ARG A 111 7.02 -12.26 -1.07
CA ARG A 111 5.61 -12.70 -1.10
C ARG A 111 4.79 -11.85 -2.04
N ILE A 112 5.04 -10.55 -2.05
CA ILE A 112 4.38 -9.62 -2.98
C ILE A 112 4.72 -9.97 -4.42
N ALA A 113 5.99 -10.16 -4.75
CA ALA A 113 6.42 -10.53 -6.10
C ALA A 113 5.85 -11.87 -6.56
N ALA A 114 5.84 -12.88 -5.69
CA ALA A 114 5.26 -14.18 -5.98
C ALA A 114 3.75 -14.10 -6.18
N THR A 115 3.06 -13.29 -5.38
CA THR A 115 1.62 -13.06 -5.50
C THR A 115 1.29 -12.33 -6.80
N GLU A 116 2.06 -11.30 -7.15
CA GLU A 116 1.88 -10.55 -8.39
C GLU A 116 2.06 -11.46 -9.61
N ALA A 117 3.07 -12.31 -9.62
CA ALA A 117 3.30 -13.28 -10.69
C ALA A 117 2.12 -14.26 -10.82
N THR A 118 1.56 -14.71 -9.71
CA THR A 118 0.38 -15.58 -9.70
C THR A 118 -0.87 -14.85 -10.17
N LEU A 119 -1.06 -13.64 -9.69
CA LEU A 119 -2.22 -12.79 -10.01
C LEU A 119 -2.32 -12.50 -11.51
N THR A 120 -1.19 -12.24 -12.14
CA THR A 120 -1.13 -11.82 -13.55
C THR A 120 -0.89 -12.95 -14.52
N ARG A 121 -0.84 -14.20 -14.05
CA ARG A 121 -0.59 -15.38 -14.90
C ARG A 121 -1.64 -15.49 -16.00
N GLY A 122 -1.20 -15.61 -17.24
CA GLY A 122 -2.08 -15.75 -18.40
C GLY A 122 -2.74 -14.44 -18.85
N ILE A 123 -2.35 -13.32 -18.27
CA ILE A 123 -2.84 -11.98 -18.63
C ILE A 123 -1.71 -11.25 -19.36
N SER A 124 -2.02 -10.70 -20.53
CA SER A 124 -1.03 -9.96 -21.34
C SER A 124 -0.68 -8.63 -20.69
N GLN A 125 0.49 -8.10 -21.05
CA GLN A 125 0.88 -6.75 -20.56
C GLN A 125 -0.13 -5.68 -20.99
N ASP A 126 -0.67 -5.77 -22.21
CA ASP A 126 -1.68 -4.84 -22.70
C ASP A 126 -2.96 -4.88 -21.85
N GLU A 127 -3.39 -6.07 -21.46
CA GLU A 127 -4.56 -6.25 -20.57
C GLU A 127 -4.29 -5.68 -19.18
N ILE A 128 -3.09 -5.87 -18.65
CA ILE A 128 -2.67 -5.29 -17.37
C ILE A 128 -2.69 -3.76 -17.46
N ASP A 129 -2.12 -3.20 -18.51
CA ASP A 129 -2.08 -1.75 -18.73
C ASP A 129 -3.50 -1.16 -18.84
N GLN A 130 -4.41 -1.87 -19.52
CA GLN A 130 -5.84 -1.48 -19.59
C GLN A 130 -6.49 -1.51 -18.22
N PHE A 131 -6.25 -2.56 -17.44
CA PHE A 131 -6.78 -2.67 -16.07
C PHE A 131 -6.30 -1.50 -15.20
N LEU A 132 -5.01 -1.20 -15.23
CA LEU A 132 -4.44 -0.10 -14.43
C LEU A 132 -5.02 1.25 -14.85
N ALA A 133 -5.20 1.49 -16.15
CA ALA A 133 -5.83 2.71 -16.65
C ALA A 133 -7.29 2.83 -16.20
N ILE A 134 -8.05 1.74 -16.24
CA ILE A 134 -9.45 1.71 -15.78
C ILE A 134 -9.50 1.91 -14.25
N ALA A 135 -8.62 1.26 -13.51
CA ALA A 135 -8.55 1.43 -12.05
C ALA A 135 -8.32 2.90 -11.67
N GLU A 136 -7.46 3.60 -12.42
CA GLU A 136 -7.23 5.02 -12.18
C GLU A 136 -8.49 5.86 -12.42
N LYS A 137 -9.23 5.59 -13.50
CA LYS A 137 -10.52 6.26 -13.76
C LYS A 137 -11.54 6.00 -12.65
N LEU A 138 -11.61 4.77 -12.15
CA LEU A 138 -12.51 4.41 -11.06
C LEU A 138 -12.15 5.20 -9.77
N LYS A 139 -10.86 5.30 -9.46
CA LYS A 139 -10.39 6.09 -8.33
C LYS A 139 -10.78 7.57 -8.44
N GLN A 140 -10.57 8.15 -9.62
CA GLN A 140 -10.92 9.56 -9.87
C GLN A 140 -12.42 9.83 -9.68
N ASN A 141 -13.28 8.87 -10.02
CA ASN A 141 -14.72 9.00 -9.81
C ASN A 141 -15.13 8.97 -8.33
N LEU A 142 -14.28 8.44 -7.45
CA LEU A 142 -14.57 8.28 -6.03
C LEU A 142 -13.95 9.37 -5.15
N ILE A 143 -13.11 10.22 -5.71
CA ILE A 143 -12.46 11.32 -4.98
C ILE A 143 -13.36 12.55 -4.95
#